data_18d37c7882c3e39e507d45ac5e743805
#
_entry.id   18d37c7882c3e39e507d45ac5e743805
#
_cell.length_a   1.000
_cell.length_b   1.000
_cell.length_c   1.000
_cell.angle_alpha   90.00
_cell.angle_beta   90.00
_cell.angle_gamma   90.00
#
_symmetry.space_group_name_H-M   'P 1'
#
loop_
_entity.id
_entity.type
_entity.pdbx_description
1 polymer ?
#
loop_
_entity_poly.entity_id
_entity_poly.type
_entity_poly.pdbx_seq_one_letter_code
_entity_poly.pdbx_strand_id
1 'polypeptide(L)'
;MWVGRPGSEALRKAFGGKPDKAPKVGRKGKGKATIDTPIEPIVLATANVSGVLPGREGSPVLVVGAHMDHLGEGTSSSLAPGVKAIHNGADDNASGVAVILEIARVLGALPVAERPYTVCFVAFGAEEMGLLGSKHYVENLPPALRGRMVAMLNFDMVGRLGSEQDLVIAGMGTSSVWPELVERTRGTQEIRTSDDGYGASDQTSFYEAGLPVLHFFTGTHSDYHKPSDDVDKINFAGAATVADIALRVLHAISTEGIMPDYIKVARTAPARGGFKVSLGTIPDYGAKVDGVRLTGVREGGAAAKAGLRKGDVIQRIGEREVHNLDDYMATFAVLEPGKEVEVAVEREGKPVTVTLVPDAPSRR
;
A
#
# COMPACT_ATOMS: atom_id res chain seq x y z
N MET A 1 21.00 -0.83 -19.33
CA MET A 1 22.44 -0.78 -18.95
C MET A 1 22.98 0.60 -19.32
N TRP A 2 23.49 1.32 -18.32
CA TRP A 2 24.13 2.63 -18.55
C TRP A 2 25.62 2.40 -18.76
N VAL A 3 26.15 2.74 -19.91
CA VAL A 3 27.60 2.69 -20.19
C VAL A 3 28.12 4.12 -20.20
N GLY A 4 29.07 4.42 -19.35
CA GLY A 4 29.71 5.72 -19.31
C GLY A 4 30.31 6.11 -20.70
N ARG A 5 30.61 7.43 -20.89
CA ARG A 5 31.09 7.96 -22.16
C ARG A 5 32.23 7.16 -22.81
N PRO A 6 33.29 6.75 -22.09
CA PRO A 6 34.36 5.91 -22.66
C PRO A 6 33.86 4.54 -23.13
N GLY A 7 32.98 3.87 -22.37
CA GLY A 7 32.42 2.59 -22.76
C GLY A 7 31.50 2.67 -23.98
N SER A 8 30.72 3.74 -24.10
CA SER A 8 29.87 3.96 -25.27
C SER A 8 30.68 4.25 -26.55
N GLU A 9 31.81 4.91 -26.44
CA GLU A 9 32.74 5.16 -27.56
C GLU A 9 33.42 3.87 -28.03
N ALA A 10 33.89 3.04 -27.08
CA ALA A 10 34.48 1.75 -27.37
C ALA A 10 33.49 0.80 -28.08
N LEU A 11 32.26 0.73 -27.60
CA LEU A 11 31.20 -0.04 -28.24
C LEU A 11 30.87 0.46 -29.64
N ARG A 12 30.75 1.78 -29.84
CA ARG A 12 30.52 2.36 -31.16
C ARG A 12 31.63 2.00 -32.13
N LYS A 13 32.89 2.11 -31.74
CA LYS A 13 34.05 1.73 -32.55
C LYS A 13 34.03 0.24 -32.90
N ALA A 14 33.77 -0.64 -31.93
CA ALA A 14 33.68 -2.10 -32.14
C ALA A 14 32.57 -2.51 -33.13
N PHE A 15 31.46 -1.76 -33.16
CA PHE A 15 30.34 -2.00 -34.07
C PHE A 15 30.40 -1.17 -35.38
N GLY A 16 31.56 -0.56 -35.70
CA GLY A 16 31.78 0.16 -36.95
C GLY A 16 31.05 1.50 -37.04
N GLY A 17 30.69 2.10 -35.89
CA GLY A 17 30.12 3.44 -35.79
C GLY A 17 31.20 4.53 -35.65
N LYS A 18 30.87 5.76 -36.03
CA LYS A 18 31.73 6.94 -35.80
C LYS A 18 31.49 7.47 -34.38
N PRO A 19 32.56 7.79 -33.60
CA PRO A 19 32.40 8.22 -32.20
C PRO A 19 31.53 9.47 -31.98
N ASP A 20 31.52 10.33 -32.94
CA ASP A 20 30.92 11.66 -32.95
C ASP A 20 29.51 11.73 -33.54
N LYS A 21 28.97 10.60 -34.04
CA LYS A 21 27.62 10.54 -34.61
C LYS A 21 26.71 9.67 -33.76
N ALA A 22 25.51 10.19 -33.47
CA ALA A 22 24.47 9.40 -32.81
C ALA A 22 24.13 8.13 -33.61
N PRO A 23 24.06 6.94 -32.98
CA PRO A 23 23.71 5.72 -33.69
C PRO A 23 22.25 5.81 -34.17
N LYS A 24 21.97 5.33 -35.37
CA LYS A 24 20.57 5.15 -35.81
C LYS A 24 19.97 3.94 -35.09
N VAL A 25 18.84 4.14 -34.48
CA VAL A 25 18.08 3.06 -33.79
C VAL A 25 17.80 1.93 -34.80
N GLY A 26 17.99 0.67 -34.37
CA GLY A 26 17.71 -0.51 -35.18
C GLY A 26 18.82 -0.93 -36.17
N ARG A 27 19.94 -0.22 -36.21
CA ARG A 27 21.09 -0.64 -37.05
C ARG A 27 21.84 -1.82 -36.43
N LYS A 28 21.93 -2.95 -37.13
CA LYS A 28 22.75 -4.09 -36.72
C LYS A 28 24.22 -3.78 -36.91
N GLY A 29 25.01 -3.92 -35.86
CA GLY A 29 26.48 -3.85 -35.93
C GLY A 29 27.09 -5.13 -36.50
N LYS A 30 28.38 -5.07 -36.97
CA LYS A 30 29.11 -6.22 -37.53
C LYS A 30 29.88 -7.05 -36.48
N GLY A 31 29.89 -6.62 -35.22
CA GLY A 31 30.65 -7.26 -34.16
C GLY A 31 29.76 -8.05 -33.16
N LYS A 32 30.42 -8.91 -32.39
CA LYS A 32 29.84 -9.51 -31.17
C LYS A 32 30.43 -8.80 -29.96
N ALA A 33 29.62 -8.46 -28.99
CA ALA A 33 30.05 -7.98 -27.67
C ALA A 33 29.67 -9.01 -26.62
N THR A 34 30.63 -9.38 -25.80
CA THR A 34 30.34 -10.11 -24.55
C THR A 34 30.33 -9.09 -23.44
N ILE A 35 29.25 -9.06 -22.67
CA ILE A 35 29.08 -8.17 -21.54
C ILE A 35 29.07 -9.08 -20.32
N ASP A 36 30.11 -8.96 -19.49
CA ASP A 36 30.17 -9.56 -18.18
C ASP A 36 29.81 -8.48 -17.18
N THR A 37 28.71 -8.69 -16.48
CA THR A 37 28.23 -7.79 -15.42
C THR A 37 28.13 -8.61 -14.14
N PRO A 38 29.19 -8.63 -13.32
CA PRO A 38 29.06 -9.25 -12.01
C PRO A 38 27.97 -8.53 -11.24
N ILE A 39 26.89 -9.25 -10.92
CA ILE A 39 25.80 -8.76 -10.08
C ILE A 39 26.07 -9.32 -8.70
N GLU A 40 26.49 -8.46 -7.78
CA GLU A 40 26.58 -8.81 -6.38
C GLU A 40 25.23 -8.47 -5.73
N PRO A 41 24.54 -9.46 -5.15
CA PRO A 41 23.29 -9.20 -4.45
C PRO A 41 23.59 -8.40 -3.18
N ILE A 42 22.91 -7.28 -3.01
CA ILE A 42 22.89 -6.56 -1.73
C ILE A 42 21.84 -7.27 -0.87
N VAL A 43 22.26 -7.93 0.19
CA VAL A 43 21.38 -8.58 1.16
C VAL A 43 21.12 -7.60 2.30
N LEU A 44 19.87 -7.17 2.44
CA LEU A 44 19.41 -6.37 3.56
C LEU A 44 18.67 -7.29 4.54
N ALA A 45 19.04 -7.25 5.81
CA ALA A 45 18.33 -7.97 6.86
C ALA A 45 17.18 -7.09 7.39
N THR A 46 16.01 -7.67 7.49
CA THR A 46 14.86 -7.07 8.18
C THR A 46 14.25 -8.10 9.14
N ALA A 47 13.39 -7.65 10.04
CA ALA A 47 12.71 -8.51 10.99
C ALA A 47 11.28 -8.02 11.23
N ASN A 48 10.39 -8.94 11.57
CA ASN A 48 9.14 -8.60 12.23
C ASN A 48 9.36 -8.58 13.75
N VAL A 49 8.73 -7.65 14.43
CA VAL A 49 8.70 -7.62 15.90
C VAL A 49 7.31 -8.05 16.34
N SER A 50 7.21 -9.10 17.12
CA SER A 50 5.91 -9.60 17.58
C SER A 50 5.86 -9.76 19.09
N GLY A 51 4.72 -9.39 19.67
CA GLY A 51 4.38 -9.60 21.07
C GLY A 51 3.08 -10.39 21.17
N VAL A 52 3.01 -11.31 22.15
CA VAL A 52 1.80 -12.11 22.40
C VAL A 52 1.20 -11.69 23.72
N LEU A 53 -0.04 -11.29 23.70
CA LEU A 53 -0.87 -11.08 24.88
C LEU A 53 -1.73 -12.35 25.07
N PRO A 54 -1.39 -13.24 26.02
CA PRO A 54 -2.12 -14.48 26.21
C PRO A 54 -3.55 -14.25 26.65
N GLY A 55 -4.48 -14.95 26.02
CA GLY A 55 -5.83 -15.16 26.51
C GLY A 55 -5.92 -16.41 27.39
N ARG A 56 -7.14 -16.86 27.63
CA ARG A 56 -7.40 -18.14 28.31
C ARG A 56 -6.79 -19.30 27.53
N GLU A 57 -6.46 -20.37 28.23
CA GLU A 57 -5.90 -21.57 27.59
C GLU A 57 -6.79 -22.06 26.43
N GLY A 58 -6.17 -22.39 25.30
CA GLY A 58 -6.88 -22.83 24.09
C GLY A 58 -7.63 -21.72 23.32
N SER A 59 -7.57 -20.45 23.77
CA SER A 59 -8.31 -19.36 23.12
C SER A 59 -7.92 -19.18 21.66
N PRO A 60 -8.86 -18.75 20.79
CA PRO A 60 -8.55 -18.32 19.43
C PRO A 60 -7.54 -17.18 19.41
N VAL A 61 -6.90 -16.97 18.26
CA VAL A 61 -5.86 -15.95 18.09
C VAL A 61 -6.33 -14.87 17.13
N LEU A 62 -6.26 -13.63 17.58
CA LEU A 62 -6.42 -12.44 16.75
C LEU A 62 -5.03 -11.85 16.46
N VAL A 63 -4.82 -11.37 15.25
CA VAL A 63 -3.62 -10.62 14.89
C VAL A 63 -3.97 -9.15 14.76
N VAL A 64 -3.14 -8.29 15.37
CA VAL A 64 -3.24 -6.84 15.30
C VAL A 64 -1.89 -6.35 14.79
N GLY A 65 -1.85 -5.77 13.60
CA GLY A 65 -0.60 -5.48 12.91
C GLY A 65 -0.52 -4.10 12.28
N ALA A 66 0.72 -3.65 12.10
CA ALA A 66 1.11 -2.46 11.37
C ALA A 66 2.53 -2.66 10.85
N HIS A 67 2.92 -2.09 9.72
CA HIS A 67 4.33 -2.11 9.34
C HIS A 67 5.12 -1.02 10.08
N MET A 68 6.41 -1.28 10.27
CA MET A 68 7.30 -0.39 11.02
C MET A 68 8.48 0.14 10.18
N ASP A 69 8.62 -0.36 8.96
CA ASP A 69 9.61 0.14 8.02
C ASP A 69 9.04 1.32 7.21
N HIS A 70 9.93 2.14 6.67
CA HIS A 70 9.61 3.18 5.71
C HIS A 70 10.82 3.42 4.78
N LEU A 71 10.82 4.47 3.98
CA LEU A 71 11.72 4.69 2.86
C LEU A 71 13.15 5.12 3.24
N GLY A 72 13.47 5.34 4.53
CA GLY A 72 14.81 5.79 4.98
C GLY A 72 15.25 7.10 4.33
N GLU A 73 16.40 7.12 3.65
CA GLU A 73 16.88 8.30 2.89
C GLU A 73 16.20 8.49 1.53
N GLY A 74 15.13 7.73 1.28
CA GLY A 74 14.37 7.74 0.03
C GLY A 74 14.80 6.63 -0.92
N THR A 75 13.83 5.82 -1.30
CA THR A 75 13.95 4.72 -2.28
C THR A 75 13.38 5.15 -3.63
N SER A 76 13.26 4.18 -4.56
CA SER A 76 12.55 4.39 -5.82
C SER A 76 11.04 4.66 -5.62
N SER A 77 10.49 4.36 -4.43
CA SER A 77 9.09 4.64 -4.05
C SER A 77 8.88 6.07 -3.57
N SER A 78 9.95 6.85 -3.33
CA SER A 78 9.83 8.26 -2.91
C SER A 78 9.09 9.10 -3.95
N LEU A 79 8.13 9.88 -3.48
CA LEU A 79 7.41 10.89 -4.26
C LEU A 79 8.06 12.28 -4.22
N ALA A 80 9.28 12.39 -3.63
CA ALA A 80 10.16 13.56 -3.68
C ALA A 80 11.47 13.19 -4.40
N PRO A 81 11.47 12.93 -5.72
CA PRO A 81 12.63 12.45 -6.45
C PRO A 81 13.76 13.49 -6.42
N GLY A 82 14.99 13.03 -6.14
CA GLY A 82 16.17 13.88 -6.05
C GLY A 82 16.36 14.60 -4.73
N VAL A 83 15.41 14.53 -3.80
CA VAL A 83 15.57 15.01 -2.43
C VAL A 83 16.30 13.94 -1.62
N LYS A 84 17.47 14.28 -1.09
CA LYS A 84 18.21 13.45 -0.14
C LYS A 84 17.88 13.91 1.28
N ALA A 85 16.88 13.30 1.86
CA ALA A 85 16.45 13.56 3.22
C ALA A 85 15.82 12.29 3.81
N ILE A 86 15.81 12.18 5.11
CA ILE A 86 15.12 11.08 5.80
C ILE A 86 13.62 11.24 5.55
N HIS A 87 12.99 10.16 5.13
CA HIS A 87 11.54 10.03 5.07
C HIS A 87 11.10 9.51 6.43
N ASN A 88 10.50 10.38 7.24
CA ASN A 88 10.19 10.06 8.65
C ASN A 88 9.05 9.05 8.79
N GLY A 89 8.08 9.05 7.85
CA GLY A 89 6.97 8.11 7.86
C GLY A 89 6.13 8.23 9.14
N ALA A 90 5.79 9.47 9.52
CA ALA A 90 5.03 9.69 10.76
C ALA A 90 3.61 9.12 10.67
N ASP A 91 2.94 9.32 9.53
CA ASP A 91 1.68 8.66 9.25
C ASP A 91 1.89 7.29 8.62
N ASP A 92 2.83 7.17 7.72
CA ASP A 92 3.20 5.96 6.99
C ASP A 92 4.53 5.35 7.49
N ASN A 93 4.62 4.48 8.57
CA ASN A 93 3.46 4.04 9.29
C ASN A 93 3.72 4.02 10.82
N ALA A 94 4.37 5.07 11.35
CA ALA A 94 4.52 5.18 12.80
C ALA A 94 3.16 5.38 13.50
N SER A 95 2.16 5.97 12.83
CA SER A 95 0.81 6.12 13.35
C SER A 95 0.14 4.78 13.61
N GLY A 96 0.23 3.83 12.67
CA GLY A 96 -0.29 2.46 12.83
C GLY A 96 0.41 1.72 13.96
N VAL A 97 1.75 1.82 14.05
CA VAL A 97 2.52 1.22 15.16
C VAL A 97 2.09 1.80 16.51
N ALA A 98 1.87 3.11 16.60
CA ALA A 98 1.40 3.75 17.83
C ALA A 98 0.01 3.23 18.23
N VAL A 99 -0.90 3.08 17.27
CA VAL A 99 -2.25 2.54 17.53
C VAL A 99 -2.19 1.10 18.03
N ILE A 100 -1.39 0.21 17.43
CA ILE A 100 -1.30 -1.17 17.91
C ILE A 100 -0.67 -1.26 19.31
N LEU A 101 0.28 -0.38 19.64
CA LEU A 101 0.87 -0.29 20.98
C LEU A 101 -0.15 0.20 22.01
N GLU A 102 -1.00 1.16 21.68
CA GLU A 102 -2.06 1.63 22.57
C GLU A 102 -3.12 0.54 22.79
N ILE A 103 -3.53 -0.16 21.74
CA ILE A 103 -4.42 -1.32 21.87
C ILE A 103 -3.78 -2.39 22.79
N ALA A 104 -2.49 -2.67 22.61
CA ALA A 104 -1.77 -3.62 23.47
C ALA A 104 -1.74 -3.17 24.94
N ARG A 105 -1.52 -1.87 25.19
CA ARG A 105 -1.52 -1.29 26.53
C ARG A 105 -2.87 -1.44 27.21
N VAL A 106 -3.96 -1.12 26.50
CA VAL A 106 -5.34 -1.20 27.05
C VAL A 106 -5.72 -2.66 27.33
N LEU A 107 -5.54 -3.56 26.37
CA LEU A 107 -5.86 -4.97 26.56
C LEU A 107 -4.95 -5.65 27.59
N GLY A 108 -3.69 -5.20 27.68
CA GLY A 108 -2.73 -5.70 28.65
C GLY A 108 -3.11 -5.42 30.10
N ALA A 109 -3.87 -4.35 30.36
CA ALA A 109 -4.38 -4.02 31.68
C ALA A 109 -5.51 -4.97 32.17
N LEU A 110 -6.15 -5.71 31.26
CA LEU A 110 -7.20 -6.67 31.62
C LEU A 110 -6.60 -7.93 32.25
N PRO A 111 -7.26 -8.55 33.25
CA PRO A 111 -6.87 -9.88 33.74
C PRO A 111 -6.95 -10.94 32.65
N VAL A 112 -6.08 -11.96 32.69
CA VAL A 112 -6.07 -13.05 31.67
C VAL A 112 -7.45 -13.74 31.57
N ALA A 113 -8.17 -13.88 32.70
CA ALA A 113 -9.51 -14.47 32.72
C ALA A 113 -10.53 -13.68 31.89
N GLU A 114 -10.32 -12.41 31.70
CA GLU A 114 -11.17 -11.51 30.92
C GLU A 114 -10.72 -11.40 29.45
N ARG A 115 -9.70 -12.15 29.05
CA ARG A 115 -9.18 -12.21 27.67
C ARG A 115 -9.59 -13.51 26.98
N PRO A 116 -10.77 -13.59 26.35
CA PRO A 116 -11.23 -14.81 25.68
C PRO A 116 -10.43 -15.13 24.40
N TYR A 117 -9.61 -14.19 23.92
CA TYR A 117 -8.71 -14.35 22.77
C TYR A 117 -7.25 -14.12 23.18
N THR A 118 -6.35 -14.85 22.57
CA THR A 118 -4.94 -14.48 22.51
C THR A 118 -4.75 -13.43 21.40
N VAL A 119 -4.07 -12.35 21.69
CA VAL A 119 -3.79 -11.31 20.68
C VAL A 119 -2.30 -11.30 20.35
N CYS A 120 -1.96 -11.49 19.07
CA CYS A 120 -0.63 -11.32 18.55
C CYS A 120 -0.51 -9.92 17.95
N PHE A 121 0.29 -9.07 18.58
CA PHE A 121 0.67 -7.77 18.02
C PHE A 121 1.92 -7.94 17.17
N VAL A 122 1.90 -7.40 15.95
CA VAL A 122 3.02 -7.56 15.01
C VAL A 122 3.34 -6.24 14.33
N ALA A 123 4.58 -5.77 14.51
CA ALA A 123 5.14 -4.72 13.67
C ALA A 123 5.92 -5.40 12.54
N PHE A 124 5.41 -5.27 11.31
CA PHE A 124 6.00 -5.90 10.12
C PHE A 124 7.15 -5.07 9.58
N GLY A 125 8.19 -5.74 9.07
CA GLY A 125 9.27 -5.11 8.34
C GLY A 125 9.18 -5.38 6.85
N ALA A 126 9.78 -4.51 6.02
CA ALA A 126 9.82 -4.60 4.57
C ALA A 126 8.43 -4.71 3.90
N GLU A 127 7.45 -3.98 4.42
CA GLU A 127 6.17 -3.76 3.77
C GLU A 127 6.37 -2.99 2.48
N GLU A 128 7.12 -1.88 2.53
CA GLU A 128 7.47 -0.98 1.45
C GLU A 128 8.23 -1.66 0.29
N MET A 129 8.77 -2.83 0.55
CA MET A 129 9.44 -3.68 -0.44
C MET A 129 8.52 -4.75 -1.04
N GLY A 130 7.22 -4.68 -0.77
CA GLY A 130 6.17 -5.56 -1.31
C GLY A 130 5.69 -6.61 -0.32
N LEU A 131 5.36 -6.23 0.90
CA LEU A 131 4.74 -7.05 1.95
C LEU A 131 5.62 -8.24 2.39
N LEU A 132 6.96 -8.10 2.32
CA LEU A 132 7.84 -9.24 2.56
C LEU A 132 7.74 -9.74 3.99
N GLY A 133 7.59 -8.83 4.97
CA GLY A 133 7.51 -9.18 6.39
C GLY A 133 6.24 -9.94 6.72
N SER A 134 5.08 -9.43 6.36
CA SER A 134 3.79 -10.09 6.63
C SER A 134 3.66 -11.42 5.90
N LYS A 135 4.13 -11.50 4.66
CA LYS A 135 4.18 -12.74 3.90
C LYS A 135 5.06 -13.79 4.60
N HIS A 136 6.29 -13.40 4.97
CA HIS A 136 7.19 -14.28 5.72
C HIS A 136 6.57 -14.72 7.05
N TYR A 137 5.91 -13.81 7.77
CA TYR A 137 5.26 -14.11 9.04
C TYR A 137 4.20 -15.20 8.86
N VAL A 138 3.28 -15.01 7.91
CA VAL A 138 2.20 -15.98 7.63
C VAL A 138 2.73 -17.33 7.16
N GLU A 139 3.73 -17.34 6.28
CA GLU A 139 4.31 -18.57 5.73
C GLU A 139 5.07 -19.40 6.79
N ASN A 140 5.67 -18.74 7.79
CA ASN A 140 6.53 -19.39 8.80
C ASN A 140 5.88 -19.53 10.17
N LEU A 141 4.58 -19.26 10.30
CA LEU A 141 3.87 -19.47 11.54
C LEU A 141 3.88 -20.94 11.97
N PRO A 142 4.13 -21.22 13.27
CA PRO A 142 3.94 -22.55 13.81
C PRO A 142 2.52 -23.09 13.52
N PRO A 143 2.37 -24.35 13.07
CA PRO A 143 1.06 -24.90 12.73
C PRO A 143 0.01 -24.77 13.85
N ALA A 144 0.43 -24.95 15.11
CA ALA A 144 -0.42 -24.82 16.28
C ALA A 144 -0.97 -23.38 16.48
N LEU A 145 -0.22 -22.36 16.08
CA LEU A 145 -0.66 -20.98 16.12
C LEU A 145 -1.55 -20.65 14.93
N ARG A 146 -1.13 -21.06 13.72
CA ARG A 146 -1.90 -20.86 12.49
C ARG A 146 -3.31 -21.43 12.59
N GLY A 147 -3.46 -22.65 13.10
CA GLY A 147 -4.76 -23.30 13.25
C GLY A 147 -5.71 -22.65 14.26
N ARG A 148 -5.22 -21.69 15.04
CA ARG A 148 -6.01 -20.93 16.02
C ARG A 148 -6.29 -19.49 15.59
N MET A 149 -5.66 -19.00 14.51
CA MET A 149 -5.91 -17.67 13.99
C MET A 149 -7.31 -17.55 13.41
N VAL A 150 -8.03 -16.50 13.79
CA VAL A 150 -9.42 -16.30 13.38
C VAL A 150 -9.61 -15.02 12.57
N ALA A 151 -8.78 -14.00 12.76
CA ALA A 151 -8.84 -12.76 11.99
C ALA A 151 -7.55 -11.92 12.16
N MET A 152 -7.39 -10.94 11.28
CA MET A 152 -6.33 -9.93 11.37
C MET A 152 -6.90 -8.52 11.17
N LEU A 153 -6.52 -7.61 12.08
CA LEU A 153 -6.77 -6.17 11.97
C LEU A 153 -5.46 -5.47 11.63
N ASN A 154 -5.42 -4.77 10.51
CA ASN A 154 -4.26 -4.02 10.01
C ASN A 154 -4.48 -2.52 10.18
N PHE A 155 -3.42 -1.81 10.58
CA PHE A 155 -3.42 -0.36 10.75
C PHE A 155 -2.31 0.24 9.92
N ASP A 156 -2.69 1.08 8.96
CA ASP A 156 -1.74 1.71 8.07
C ASP A 156 -2.23 3.12 7.73
N MET A 157 -1.37 4.13 7.99
CA MET A 157 -1.69 5.54 7.82
C MET A 157 -3.00 5.93 8.53
N VAL A 158 -3.03 5.82 9.85
CA VAL A 158 -4.22 6.09 10.68
C VAL A 158 -4.12 7.40 11.48
N GLY A 159 -3.14 8.23 11.19
CA GLY A 159 -2.84 9.47 11.91
C GLY A 159 -3.43 10.74 11.30
N ARG A 160 -4.19 10.65 10.21
CA ARG A 160 -4.73 11.85 9.54
C ARG A 160 -6.26 11.97 9.60
N LEU A 161 -6.95 11.16 10.42
CA LEU A 161 -8.39 11.29 10.61
C LEU A 161 -8.76 12.73 11.04
N GLY A 162 -9.65 13.39 10.30
CA GLY A 162 -10.01 14.79 10.57
C GLY A 162 -11.02 15.34 9.57
N SER A 163 -11.04 16.65 9.42
CA SER A 163 -12.01 17.33 8.53
C SER A 163 -11.78 17.06 7.03
N GLU A 164 -10.56 16.70 6.64
CA GLU A 164 -10.22 16.45 5.23
C GLU A 164 -10.05 14.97 4.90
N GLN A 165 -9.95 14.10 5.92
CA GLN A 165 -9.69 12.67 5.77
C GLN A 165 -10.70 11.87 6.60
N ASP A 166 -11.35 10.91 5.95
CA ASP A 166 -12.30 9.99 6.60
C ASP A 166 -11.58 8.70 7.02
N LEU A 167 -12.17 8.00 7.99
CA LEU A 167 -11.75 6.65 8.28
C LEU A 167 -12.31 5.70 7.23
N VAL A 168 -11.42 4.95 6.60
CA VAL A 168 -11.75 3.85 5.70
C VAL A 168 -11.50 2.53 6.42
N ILE A 169 -12.48 1.61 6.39
CA ILE A 169 -12.29 0.24 6.84
C ILE A 169 -12.55 -0.68 5.65
N ALA A 170 -11.46 -1.27 5.14
CA ALA A 170 -11.52 -2.26 4.06
C ALA A 170 -11.54 -3.69 4.61
N GLY A 171 -11.91 -4.65 3.73
CA GLY A 171 -12.05 -6.05 4.11
C GLY A 171 -13.43 -6.43 4.63
N MET A 172 -14.42 -5.55 4.52
CA MET A 172 -15.77 -5.79 5.05
C MET A 172 -16.45 -7.03 4.48
N GLY A 173 -16.17 -7.37 3.22
CA GLY A 173 -16.70 -8.57 2.57
C GLY A 173 -15.95 -9.85 2.93
N THR A 174 -14.86 -9.78 3.69
CA THR A 174 -14.02 -10.96 4.02
C THR A 174 -14.61 -11.84 5.11
N SER A 175 -15.65 -11.37 5.81
CA SER A 175 -16.45 -12.14 6.77
C SER A 175 -17.87 -11.62 6.82
N SER A 176 -18.82 -12.53 7.06
CA SER A 176 -20.25 -12.18 7.19
C SER A 176 -20.57 -11.32 8.42
N VAL A 177 -19.70 -11.35 9.44
CA VAL A 177 -19.91 -10.62 10.70
C VAL A 177 -19.44 -9.17 10.65
N TRP A 178 -18.53 -8.80 9.73
CA TRP A 178 -17.92 -7.48 9.72
C TRP A 178 -18.90 -6.32 9.55
N PRO A 179 -19.87 -6.36 8.59
CA PRO A 179 -20.75 -5.22 8.36
C PRO A 179 -21.54 -4.79 9.60
N GLU A 180 -22.20 -5.74 10.28
CA GLU A 180 -22.96 -5.45 11.48
C GLU A 180 -22.05 -5.05 12.65
N LEU A 181 -20.94 -5.76 12.82
CA LEU A 181 -20.01 -5.52 13.91
C LEU A 181 -19.39 -4.13 13.84
N VAL A 182 -18.90 -3.73 12.66
CA VAL A 182 -18.29 -2.41 12.46
C VAL A 182 -19.34 -1.31 12.61
N GLU A 183 -20.54 -1.47 12.06
CA GLU A 183 -21.62 -0.47 12.17
C GLU A 183 -21.98 -0.17 13.62
N ARG A 184 -22.12 -1.18 14.47
CA ARG A 184 -22.49 -0.97 15.88
C ARG A 184 -21.32 -0.52 16.77
N THR A 185 -20.07 -0.73 16.33
CA THR A 185 -18.88 -0.35 17.11
C THR A 185 -18.27 1.00 16.74
N ARG A 186 -18.58 1.54 15.56
CA ARG A 186 -18.04 2.82 15.07
C ARG A 186 -18.50 4.04 15.89
N GLY A 187 -19.53 3.92 16.71
CA GLY A 187 -20.10 5.05 17.44
C GLY A 187 -20.67 6.12 16.49
N THR A 188 -20.27 7.37 16.69
CA THR A 188 -20.69 8.50 15.83
C THR A 188 -19.71 8.75 14.67
N GLN A 189 -18.61 7.99 14.58
CA GLN A 189 -17.64 8.19 13.51
C GLN A 189 -18.23 7.76 12.16
N GLU A 190 -18.16 8.64 11.19
CA GLU A 190 -18.45 8.28 9.81
C GLU A 190 -17.29 7.46 9.25
N ILE A 191 -17.63 6.31 8.63
CA ILE A 191 -16.67 5.36 8.08
C ILE A 191 -17.01 5.11 6.63
N ARG A 192 -16.01 5.10 5.78
CA ARG A 192 -16.10 4.54 4.43
C ARG A 192 -15.67 3.07 4.48
N THR A 193 -16.35 2.24 3.74
CA THR A 193 -16.10 0.80 3.73
C THR A 193 -15.78 0.28 2.35
N SER A 194 -14.98 -0.79 2.30
CA SER A 194 -14.70 -1.57 1.08
C SER A 194 -14.74 -3.05 1.42
N ASP A 195 -15.28 -3.86 0.52
CA ASP A 195 -15.42 -5.31 0.71
C ASP A 195 -14.12 -6.07 0.50
N ASP A 196 -13.19 -5.51 -0.31
CA ASP A 196 -11.98 -6.22 -0.73
C ASP A 196 -11.00 -6.43 0.43
N GLY A 197 -10.56 -7.66 0.61
CA GLY A 197 -9.49 -8.02 1.56
C GLY A 197 -8.08 -7.82 0.99
N TYR A 198 -7.98 -7.62 -0.31
CA TYR A 198 -6.73 -7.24 -0.96
C TYR A 198 -6.48 -5.73 -0.78
N GLY A 199 -5.24 -5.33 -0.84
CA GLY A 199 -4.84 -3.94 -0.75
C GLY A 199 -3.32 -3.79 -0.84
N ALA A 200 -2.85 -2.56 -0.71
CA ALA A 200 -1.43 -2.25 -0.75
C ALA A 200 -0.79 -2.28 0.65
N SER A 201 -1.28 -3.12 1.57
CA SER A 201 -0.73 -3.27 2.91
C SER A 201 -0.85 -4.70 3.43
N ASP A 202 -0.34 -4.97 4.63
CA ASP A 202 -0.05 -6.29 5.21
C ASP A 202 -1.26 -7.21 5.38
N GLN A 203 -2.50 -6.69 5.51
CA GLN A 203 -3.72 -7.51 5.57
C GLN A 203 -3.84 -8.46 4.38
N THR A 204 -3.29 -8.07 3.23
CA THR A 204 -3.32 -8.90 2.01
C THR A 204 -2.68 -10.26 2.23
N SER A 205 -1.55 -10.34 2.94
CA SER A 205 -0.85 -11.59 3.20
C SER A 205 -1.70 -12.55 4.04
N PHE A 206 -2.46 -12.04 5.00
CA PHE A 206 -3.37 -12.83 5.83
C PHE A 206 -4.62 -13.24 5.06
N TYR A 207 -5.19 -12.35 4.28
CA TYR A 207 -6.34 -12.65 3.44
C TYR A 207 -6.02 -13.73 2.39
N GLU A 208 -4.85 -13.66 1.75
CA GLU A 208 -4.35 -14.70 0.83
C GLU A 208 -4.17 -16.07 1.52
N ALA A 209 -3.90 -16.05 2.83
CA ALA A 209 -3.78 -17.27 3.63
C ALA A 209 -5.13 -17.83 4.14
N GLY A 210 -6.25 -17.21 3.78
CA GLY A 210 -7.58 -17.67 4.14
C GLY A 210 -8.09 -17.14 5.48
N LEU A 211 -7.62 -15.98 5.92
CA LEU A 211 -8.08 -15.32 7.13
C LEU A 211 -8.94 -14.08 6.80
N PRO A 212 -10.06 -13.86 7.47
CA PRO A 212 -10.80 -12.62 7.36
C PRO A 212 -9.99 -11.45 7.92
N VAL A 213 -10.09 -10.28 7.29
CA VAL A 213 -9.28 -9.12 7.63
C VAL A 213 -10.13 -7.85 7.73
N LEU A 214 -9.68 -6.90 8.55
CA LEU A 214 -10.08 -5.50 8.50
C LEU A 214 -8.82 -4.65 8.36
N HIS A 215 -8.86 -3.67 7.48
CA HIS A 215 -7.78 -2.73 7.27
C HIS A 215 -8.27 -1.31 7.56
N PHE A 216 -7.67 -0.69 8.56
CA PHE A 216 -7.96 0.68 9.00
C PHE A 216 -6.98 1.64 8.34
N PHE A 217 -7.51 2.69 7.72
CA PHE A 217 -6.77 3.62 6.89
C PHE A 217 -7.45 4.98 6.88
N THR A 218 -6.72 6.09 6.97
CA THR A 218 -7.30 7.44 6.92
C THR A 218 -7.07 8.15 5.58
N GLY A 219 -6.64 7.42 4.56
CA GLY A 219 -6.45 7.96 3.21
C GLY A 219 -5.02 8.44 2.95
N THR A 220 -4.68 8.53 1.66
CA THR A 220 -3.42 9.13 1.23
C THR A 220 -3.50 10.65 1.32
N HIS A 221 -2.37 11.30 1.57
CA HIS A 221 -2.24 12.74 1.69
C HIS A 221 -1.04 13.26 0.88
N SER A 222 -0.91 14.58 0.78
CA SER A 222 0.14 15.22 -0.01
C SER A 222 1.57 14.94 0.44
N ASP A 223 1.74 14.47 1.68
CA ASP A 223 3.04 14.12 2.28
C ASP A 223 3.42 12.64 2.10
N TYR A 224 2.51 11.81 1.60
CA TYR A 224 2.72 10.37 1.39
C TYR A 224 4.02 10.12 0.62
N HIS A 225 4.86 9.22 1.14
CA HIS A 225 6.18 8.87 0.61
C HIS A 225 7.12 10.08 0.40
N LYS A 226 7.04 11.08 1.27
CA LYS A 226 7.88 12.28 1.25
C LYS A 226 8.54 12.54 2.60
N PRO A 227 9.69 13.24 2.62
CA PRO A 227 10.31 13.66 3.88
C PRO A 227 9.43 14.54 4.75
N SER A 228 8.37 15.11 4.17
CA SER A 228 7.43 15.99 4.88
C SER A 228 6.32 15.24 5.64
N ASP A 229 6.33 13.91 5.68
CA ASP A 229 5.43 13.16 6.56
C ASP A 229 5.97 13.14 7.98
N ASP A 230 5.73 14.25 8.67
CA ASP A 230 6.26 14.58 9.99
C ASP A 230 5.20 14.50 11.09
N VAL A 231 5.67 14.31 12.33
CA VAL A 231 4.84 14.09 13.52
C VAL A 231 3.93 15.28 13.86
N ASP A 232 4.31 16.48 13.51
CA ASP A 232 3.52 17.70 13.73
C ASP A 232 2.21 17.73 12.94
N LYS A 233 2.08 16.86 11.95
CA LYS A 233 0.90 16.71 11.11
C LYS A 233 -0.04 15.60 11.58
N ILE A 234 0.33 14.84 12.58
CA ILE A 234 -0.50 13.74 13.11
C ILE A 234 -1.63 14.29 13.97
N ASN A 235 -2.85 13.88 13.65
CA ASN A 235 -4.00 14.07 14.51
C ASN A 235 -4.09 12.97 15.57
N PHE A 236 -3.45 13.17 16.71
CA PHE A 236 -3.44 12.20 17.80
C PHE A 236 -4.85 11.85 18.33
N ALA A 237 -5.76 12.83 18.34
CA ALA A 237 -7.15 12.58 18.74
C ALA A 237 -7.87 11.68 17.74
N GLY A 238 -7.61 11.89 16.43
CA GLY A 238 -8.11 11.01 15.37
C GLY A 238 -7.56 9.60 15.48
N ALA A 239 -6.26 9.46 15.68
CA ALA A 239 -5.62 8.14 15.88
C ALA A 239 -6.19 7.41 17.13
N ALA A 240 -6.43 8.14 18.23
CA ALA A 240 -7.09 7.59 19.41
C ALA A 240 -8.54 7.12 19.11
N THR A 241 -9.26 7.84 18.25
CA THR A 241 -10.59 7.41 17.78
C THR A 241 -10.53 6.10 17.01
N VAL A 242 -9.53 5.94 16.13
CA VAL A 242 -9.31 4.69 15.39
C VAL A 242 -9.01 3.53 16.35
N ALA A 243 -8.12 3.77 17.33
CA ALA A 243 -7.81 2.77 18.37
C ALA A 243 -9.06 2.37 19.18
N ASP A 244 -9.90 3.32 19.56
CA ASP A 244 -11.14 3.07 20.31
C ASP A 244 -12.15 2.23 19.51
N ILE A 245 -12.33 2.53 18.22
CA ILE A 245 -13.19 1.72 17.34
C ILE A 245 -12.66 0.28 17.26
N ALA A 246 -11.36 0.12 17.02
CA ALA A 246 -10.74 -1.20 16.96
C ALA A 246 -10.87 -1.98 18.29
N LEU A 247 -10.68 -1.30 19.42
CA LEU A 247 -10.89 -1.88 20.74
C LEU A 247 -12.34 -2.34 20.95
N ARG A 248 -13.33 -1.57 20.50
CA ARG A 248 -14.74 -1.96 20.54
C ARG A 248 -15.02 -3.18 19.65
N VAL A 249 -14.43 -3.24 18.45
CA VAL A 249 -14.51 -4.42 17.58
C VAL A 249 -13.93 -5.64 18.29
N LEU A 250 -12.72 -5.55 18.84
CA LEU A 250 -12.05 -6.61 19.57
C LEU A 250 -12.84 -7.03 20.82
N HIS A 251 -13.40 -6.07 21.55
CA HIS A 251 -14.23 -6.31 22.72
C HIS A 251 -15.51 -7.08 22.36
N ALA A 252 -16.22 -6.64 21.32
CA ALA A 252 -17.44 -7.31 20.87
C ALA A 252 -17.18 -8.74 20.40
N ILE A 253 -16.13 -8.95 19.57
CA ILE A 253 -15.67 -10.30 19.20
C ILE A 253 -15.45 -11.14 20.46
N SER A 254 -14.78 -10.57 21.46
CA SER A 254 -14.37 -11.28 22.67
C SER A 254 -15.54 -11.62 23.59
N THR A 255 -16.45 -10.68 23.85
CA THR A 255 -17.54 -10.85 24.82
C THR A 255 -18.70 -11.65 24.26
N GLU A 256 -18.95 -11.57 22.96
CA GLU A 256 -20.06 -12.27 22.32
C GLU A 256 -19.65 -13.61 21.71
N GLY A 257 -18.36 -13.95 21.79
CA GLY A 257 -17.85 -15.20 21.23
C GLY A 257 -17.97 -15.30 19.71
N ILE A 258 -17.91 -14.14 19.04
CA ILE A 258 -18.01 -14.06 17.57
C ILE A 258 -16.77 -14.71 16.95
N MET A 259 -17.01 -15.65 16.05
CA MET A 259 -15.96 -16.30 15.25
C MET A 259 -16.09 -15.81 13.81
N PRO A 260 -15.24 -14.87 13.33
CA PRO A 260 -15.28 -14.44 11.95
C PRO A 260 -15.05 -15.61 10.98
N ASP A 261 -15.97 -15.76 10.04
CA ASP A 261 -15.87 -16.73 8.96
C ASP A 261 -15.05 -16.13 7.80
N TYR A 262 -14.33 -16.98 7.07
CA TYR A 262 -13.60 -16.51 5.90
C TYR A 262 -14.49 -16.56 4.65
N ILE A 263 -14.66 -15.39 4.04
CA ILE A 263 -15.33 -15.24 2.73
C ILE A 263 -14.31 -14.76 1.70
N LYS A 264 -14.20 -15.51 0.61
CA LYS A 264 -13.40 -15.10 -0.53
C LYS A 264 -14.20 -14.14 -1.41
N VAL A 265 -13.87 -12.86 -1.33
CA VAL A 265 -14.48 -11.82 -2.18
C VAL A 265 -14.02 -12.02 -3.62
N ALA A 266 -14.95 -11.92 -4.55
CA ALA A 266 -14.63 -12.00 -5.98
C ALA A 266 -13.74 -10.81 -6.36
N ARG A 267 -12.53 -11.10 -6.86
CA ARG A 267 -11.59 -10.07 -7.27
C ARG A 267 -11.99 -9.52 -8.63
N THR A 268 -12.24 -8.23 -8.70
CA THR A 268 -12.52 -7.52 -9.97
C THR A 268 -11.22 -7.04 -10.64
N ALA A 269 -10.13 -6.92 -9.91
CA ALA A 269 -8.82 -6.50 -10.44
C ALA A 269 -7.91 -7.69 -10.82
N PRO A 270 -7.03 -7.56 -11.83
CA PRO A 270 -6.09 -8.60 -12.21
C PRO A 270 -5.06 -8.87 -11.10
N ALA A 271 -4.62 -10.14 -11.01
CA ALA A 271 -3.60 -10.59 -10.06
C ALA A 271 -2.31 -9.74 -10.14
N ARG A 272 -1.66 -9.52 -8.99
CA ARG A 272 -0.36 -8.84 -8.89
C ARG A 272 0.70 -9.51 -9.79
N GLY A 273 0.83 -9.01 -11.02
CA GLY A 273 2.11 -8.99 -11.73
C GLY A 273 2.58 -7.55 -11.63
N GLY A 274 3.84 -7.28 -11.33
CA GLY A 274 4.34 -5.91 -11.25
C GLY A 274 3.89 -5.12 -12.48
N PHE A 275 3.35 -3.93 -12.26
CA PHE A 275 2.85 -3.12 -13.37
C PHE A 275 3.98 -2.83 -14.35
N LYS A 276 3.69 -2.95 -15.64
CA LYS A 276 4.64 -2.65 -16.72
C LYS A 276 4.88 -1.15 -16.89
N VAL A 277 4.05 -0.33 -16.24
CA VAL A 277 4.03 1.12 -16.36
C VAL A 277 3.88 1.79 -14.99
N SER A 278 4.29 3.05 -14.92
CA SER A 278 3.97 3.97 -13.83
C SER A 278 3.33 5.23 -14.41
N LEU A 279 2.18 5.61 -13.87
CA LEU A 279 1.54 6.88 -14.23
C LEU A 279 2.02 8.02 -13.33
N GLY A 280 2.51 7.72 -12.14
CA GLY A 280 2.91 8.72 -11.15
C GLY A 280 1.74 9.48 -10.55
N THR A 281 0.55 8.88 -10.54
CA THR A 281 -0.65 9.36 -9.86
C THR A 281 -0.66 8.88 -8.41
N ILE A 282 -1.31 9.64 -7.54
CA ILE A 282 -1.57 9.29 -6.14
C ILE A 282 -3.09 9.25 -5.98
N PRO A 283 -3.70 8.04 -6.06
CA PRO A 283 -5.14 7.90 -5.94
C PRO A 283 -5.65 8.17 -4.51
N ASP A 284 -6.87 8.68 -4.43
CA ASP A 284 -7.64 8.76 -3.19
C ASP A 284 -8.43 7.45 -3.02
N TYR A 285 -7.94 6.56 -2.17
CA TYR A 285 -8.56 5.26 -1.93
C TYR A 285 -9.90 5.34 -1.19
N GLY A 286 -10.23 6.50 -0.60
CA GLY A 286 -11.47 6.72 0.15
C GLY A 286 -12.52 7.56 -0.58
N ALA A 287 -12.24 8.10 -1.76
CA ALA A 287 -13.18 8.98 -2.45
C ALA A 287 -14.43 8.26 -2.94
N LYS A 288 -15.61 8.77 -2.58
CA LYS A 288 -16.89 8.35 -3.17
C LYS A 288 -17.20 9.20 -4.40
N VAL A 289 -16.58 8.87 -5.51
CA VAL A 289 -16.80 9.52 -6.81
C VAL A 289 -16.93 8.44 -7.88
N ASP A 290 -17.60 8.77 -8.98
CA ASP A 290 -17.58 7.93 -10.17
C ASP A 290 -16.26 8.18 -10.90
N GLY A 291 -15.29 7.32 -10.66
CA GLY A 291 -13.91 7.52 -11.10
C GLY A 291 -12.86 7.34 -9.99
N VAL A 292 -11.65 7.81 -10.24
CA VAL A 292 -10.55 7.84 -9.26
C VAL A 292 -10.06 9.26 -9.06
N ARG A 293 -10.35 9.83 -7.87
CA ARG A 293 -9.83 11.12 -7.48
C ARG A 293 -8.33 11.02 -7.20
N LEU A 294 -7.60 12.06 -7.56
CA LEU A 294 -6.18 12.18 -7.25
C LEU A 294 -5.96 13.08 -6.03
N THR A 295 -5.27 12.57 -5.01
CA THR A 295 -4.74 13.37 -3.91
C THR A 295 -3.46 14.11 -4.30
N GLY A 296 -2.83 13.69 -5.39
CA GLY A 296 -1.65 14.31 -5.94
C GLY A 296 -1.08 13.57 -7.15
N VAL A 297 0.06 14.05 -7.62
CA VAL A 297 0.87 13.40 -8.66
C VAL A 297 2.35 13.46 -8.26
N ARG A 298 3.13 12.46 -8.64
CA ARG A 298 4.58 12.43 -8.44
C ARG A 298 5.23 13.52 -9.29
N GLU A 299 6.05 14.34 -8.67
CA GLU A 299 6.79 15.39 -9.37
C GLU A 299 7.71 14.80 -10.46
N GLY A 300 7.68 15.37 -11.65
CA GLY A 300 8.39 14.86 -12.82
C GLY A 300 7.90 13.52 -13.37
N GLY A 301 6.86 12.91 -12.79
CA GLY A 301 6.23 11.69 -13.31
C GLY A 301 5.34 11.94 -14.53
N ALA A 302 4.88 10.86 -15.15
CA ALA A 302 4.04 10.89 -16.35
C ALA A 302 2.79 11.76 -16.17
N ALA A 303 2.06 11.60 -15.06
CA ALA A 303 0.87 12.37 -14.73
C ALA A 303 1.16 13.87 -14.59
N ALA A 304 2.25 14.23 -13.89
CA ALA A 304 2.63 15.63 -13.73
C ALA A 304 3.01 16.27 -15.07
N LYS A 305 3.77 15.55 -15.93
CA LYS A 305 4.13 16.00 -17.29
C LYS A 305 2.91 16.18 -18.18
N ALA A 306 1.90 15.34 -18.02
CA ALA A 306 0.62 15.44 -18.73
C ALA A 306 -0.30 16.55 -18.19
N GLY A 307 0.05 17.20 -17.08
CA GLY A 307 -0.73 18.27 -16.47
C GLY A 307 -1.88 17.78 -15.59
N LEU A 308 -1.87 16.53 -15.14
CA LEU A 308 -2.75 16.04 -14.07
C LEU A 308 -2.33 16.65 -12.74
N ARG A 309 -3.30 16.84 -11.83
CA ARG A 309 -3.07 17.49 -10.54
C ARG A 309 -4.00 16.98 -9.45
N LYS A 310 -3.72 17.32 -8.19
CA LYS A 310 -4.61 17.08 -7.05
C LYS A 310 -6.03 17.57 -7.37
N GLY A 311 -7.02 16.75 -7.03
CA GLY A 311 -8.43 17.03 -7.22
C GLY A 311 -9.02 16.56 -8.54
N ASP A 312 -8.19 16.18 -9.53
CA ASP A 312 -8.68 15.55 -10.75
C ASP A 312 -9.35 14.20 -10.43
N VAL A 313 -10.48 13.92 -11.08
CA VAL A 313 -11.15 12.62 -10.99
C VAL A 313 -10.97 11.92 -12.34
N ILE A 314 -10.17 10.87 -12.38
CA ILE A 314 -9.96 10.07 -13.59
C ILE A 314 -11.23 9.27 -13.86
N GLN A 315 -11.79 9.44 -15.05
CA GLN A 315 -13.00 8.77 -15.50
C GLN A 315 -12.77 7.84 -16.69
N ARG A 316 -11.66 8.00 -17.43
CA ARG A 316 -11.29 7.12 -18.56
C ARG A 316 -9.78 7.16 -18.80
N ILE A 317 -9.22 5.99 -19.14
CA ILE A 317 -7.82 5.85 -19.60
C ILE A 317 -7.83 5.03 -20.90
N GLY A 318 -7.45 5.66 -22.01
CA GLY A 318 -7.58 5.09 -23.33
C GLY A 318 -9.03 4.77 -23.65
N GLU A 319 -9.30 3.51 -23.97
CA GLU A 319 -10.67 3.02 -24.29
C GLU A 319 -11.43 2.52 -23.04
N ARG A 320 -10.81 2.51 -21.85
CA ARG A 320 -11.42 1.96 -20.65
C ARG A 320 -12.02 3.05 -19.78
N GLU A 321 -13.29 2.90 -19.46
CA GLU A 321 -13.95 3.68 -18.42
C GLU A 321 -13.41 3.28 -17.05
N VAL A 322 -13.34 4.25 -16.14
CA VAL A 322 -12.81 4.11 -14.78
C VAL A 322 -13.88 4.63 -13.84
N HIS A 323 -14.60 3.74 -13.18
CA HIS A 323 -15.66 4.06 -12.22
C HIS A 323 -15.17 3.95 -10.78
N ASN A 324 -14.09 3.20 -10.55
CA ASN A 324 -13.53 2.89 -9.24
C ASN A 324 -12.03 2.57 -9.35
N LEU A 325 -11.42 2.30 -8.20
CA LEU A 325 -10.00 1.99 -8.12
C LEU A 325 -9.64 0.68 -8.86
N ASP A 326 -10.52 -0.31 -8.86
CA ASP A 326 -10.28 -1.59 -9.53
C ASP A 326 -10.22 -1.42 -11.04
N ASP A 327 -11.14 -0.65 -11.62
CA ASP A 327 -11.11 -0.30 -13.04
C ASP A 327 -9.82 0.45 -13.39
N TYR A 328 -9.44 1.41 -12.54
CA TYR A 328 -8.19 2.14 -12.67
C TYR A 328 -6.97 1.22 -12.67
N MET A 329 -6.87 0.33 -11.68
CA MET A 329 -5.78 -0.64 -11.59
C MET A 329 -5.76 -1.62 -12.77
N ALA A 330 -6.92 -2.00 -13.30
CA ALA A 330 -7.03 -2.85 -14.49
C ALA A 330 -6.47 -2.19 -15.75
N THR A 331 -6.42 -0.85 -15.82
CA THR A 331 -5.82 -0.16 -16.98
C THR A 331 -4.33 -0.42 -17.10
N PHE A 332 -3.62 -0.58 -15.97
CA PHE A 332 -2.16 -0.80 -15.97
C PHE A 332 -1.72 -2.09 -16.69
N ALA A 333 -2.62 -3.08 -16.77
CA ALA A 333 -2.34 -4.34 -17.44
C ALA A 333 -2.21 -4.20 -18.97
N VAL A 334 -2.84 -3.15 -19.55
CA VAL A 334 -2.91 -2.93 -21.00
C VAL A 334 -2.06 -1.75 -21.47
N LEU A 335 -1.58 -0.91 -20.55
CA LEU A 335 -0.72 0.21 -20.88
C LEU A 335 0.71 -0.25 -21.21
N GLU A 336 1.34 0.46 -22.12
CA GLU A 336 2.73 0.23 -22.55
C GLU A 336 3.61 1.44 -22.19
N PRO A 337 4.82 1.22 -21.62
CA PRO A 337 5.71 2.33 -21.33
C PRO A 337 6.10 3.10 -22.62
N GLY A 338 6.07 4.42 -22.53
CA GLY A 338 6.46 5.29 -23.65
C GLY A 338 5.42 5.42 -24.77
N LYS A 339 4.24 4.79 -24.65
CA LYS A 339 3.15 4.90 -25.62
C LYS A 339 2.09 5.88 -25.11
N GLU A 340 1.79 6.90 -25.90
CA GLU A 340 0.78 7.89 -25.55
C GLU A 340 -0.58 7.24 -25.30
N VAL A 341 -1.28 7.73 -24.27
CA VAL A 341 -2.66 7.36 -23.95
C VAL A 341 -3.44 8.60 -23.55
N GLU A 342 -4.68 8.70 -23.99
CA GLU A 342 -5.60 9.73 -23.55
C GLU A 342 -6.13 9.40 -22.15
N VAL A 343 -6.16 10.40 -21.26
CA VAL A 343 -6.76 10.33 -19.94
C VAL A 343 -7.83 11.41 -19.83
N ALA A 344 -9.08 10.99 -19.66
CA ALA A 344 -10.17 11.90 -19.39
C ALA A 344 -10.39 12.01 -17.87
N VAL A 345 -10.45 13.24 -17.39
CA VAL A 345 -10.70 13.55 -15.99
C VAL A 345 -11.80 14.59 -15.85
N GLU A 346 -12.47 14.58 -14.72
CA GLU A 346 -13.26 15.70 -14.26
C GLU A 346 -12.37 16.60 -13.38
N ARG A 347 -12.30 17.88 -13.70
CA ARG A 347 -11.54 18.90 -12.99
C ARG A 347 -12.45 20.05 -12.63
N GLU A 348 -12.71 20.25 -11.34
CA GLU A 348 -13.59 21.34 -10.86
C GLU A 348 -14.97 21.31 -11.54
N GLY A 349 -15.54 20.10 -11.71
CA GLY A 349 -16.84 19.88 -12.37
C GLY A 349 -16.82 20.02 -13.89
N LYS A 350 -15.66 20.11 -14.53
CA LYS A 350 -15.52 20.22 -15.99
C LYS A 350 -14.71 19.07 -16.57
N PRO A 351 -15.12 18.52 -17.72
CA PRO A 351 -14.33 17.48 -18.39
C PRO A 351 -13.04 18.08 -18.95
N VAL A 352 -11.93 17.39 -18.71
CA VAL A 352 -10.60 17.71 -19.26
C VAL A 352 -9.99 16.42 -19.79
N THR A 353 -9.42 16.47 -20.98
CA THR A 353 -8.64 15.35 -21.55
C THR A 353 -7.18 15.76 -21.68
N VAL A 354 -6.29 14.89 -21.24
CA VAL A 354 -4.84 15.08 -21.37
C VAL A 354 -4.23 13.88 -22.08
N THR A 355 -3.11 14.09 -22.78
CA THR A 355 -2.30 13.00 -23.32
C THR A 355 -1.18 12.68 -22.33
N LEU A 356 -1.13 11.43 -21.89
CA LEU A 356 -0.18 10.93 -20.91
C LEU A 356 0.72 9.89 -21.57
N VAL A 357 2.03 9.96 -21.31
CA VAL A 357 3.01 8.94 -21.73
C VAL A 357 3.43 8.18 -20.48
N PRO A 358 2.97 6.94 -20.28
CA PRO A 358 3.34 6.15 -19.09
C PRO A 358 4.86 5.96 -19.00
N ASP A 359 5.43 6.20 -17.83
CA ASP A 359 6.83 5.86 -17.54
C ASP A 359 7.01 4.34 -17.45
N ALA A 360 8.20 3.84 -17.80
CA ALA A 360 8.58 2.49 -17.38
C ALA A 360 8.61 2.44 -15.86
N PRO A 361 8.26 1.28 -15.23
CA PRO A 361 8.37 1.14 -13.80
C PRO A 361 9.82 1.43 -13.39
N SER A 362 10.01 2.22 -12.33
CA SER A 362 11.34 2.38 -11.75
C SER A 362 11.86 1.00 -11.37
N ARG A 363 12.93 0.54 -12.00
CA ARG A 363 13.53 -0.74 -11.62
C ARG A 363 13.97 -0.64 -10.16
N ARG A 364 13.39 -1.51 -9.35
CA ARG A 364 13.81 -1.73 -7.96
C ARG A 364 15.25 -2.22 -7.92
#